data_c23df326e5c60aed825d1abf3e6e3f5c
#
_entry.id   c23df326e5c60aed825d1abf3e6e3f5c
#
_cell.length_a   1.000
_cell.length_b   1.000
_cell.length_c   1.000
_cell.angle_alpha   90.00
_cell.angle_beta   90.00
_cell.angle_gamma   90.00
#
_symmetry.space_group_name_H-M   'P 1'
#
loop_
_entity.id
_entity.type
_entity.pdbx_description
1 polymer ?
#
loop_
_entity_poly.entity_id
_entity_poly.type
_entity_poly.pdbx_seq_one_letter_code
_entity_poly.pdbx_strand_id
1 'polypeptide(L)'
;TVTTASKIFTKTVTVQEGRTLAFAAGDSSTFAVDMTDAAEETTETLSGDYVITATQSETTYAMSSLDEGSRLAPVVITPSNPYKTGDETLIWTITKSGDNYTISQGENYLSWESGNSATTSTTPYELVITKNKSEGTYQIASAATPSRILAKNTQATYGFGFYTGSQTKDLTLIPAEYVKLPEITLDPSTLTLSYNDTETHYIPVTLKNAETQDVSVAIYDGTEGTEQPDWITTGDYNGGENRLE
;
A
#
# COMPACT_ATOMS: atom_id res chain seq x y z
N THR A 1 5.14 32.19 -11.65
CA THR A 1 4.46 30.98 -12.12
C THR A 1 3.71 31.28 -13.41
N VAL A 2 3.94 30.53 -14.44
CA VAL A 2 3.23 30.62 -15.71
C VAL A 2 2.46 29.30 -15.88
N THR A 3 1.17 29.39 -16.10
CA THR A 3 0.30 28.24 -16.31
C THR A 3 -0.16 28.19 -17.75
N THR A 4 0.04 27.07 -18.40
CA THR A 4 -0.56 26.74 -19.71
C THR A 4 -1.63 25.68 -19.50
N ALA A 5 -2.46 25.39 -20.53
CA ALA A 5 -3.58 24.42 -20.42
C ALA A 5 -3.17 23.01 -19.94
N SER A 6 -1.88 22.66 -19.98
CA SER A 6 -1.36 21.32 -19.60
C SER A 6 -0.06 21.33 -18.81
N LYS A 7 0.54 22.48 -18.52
CA LYS A 7 1.86 22.58 -17.88
C LYS A 7 1.97 23.80 -16.98
N ILE A 8 2.60 23.62 -15.82
CA ILE A 8 2.92 24.68 -14.88
C ILE A 8 4.45 24.80 -14.86
N PHE A 9 4.96 26.01 -15.13
CA PHE A 9 6.36 26.30 -15.04
C PHE A 9 6.62 27.27 -13.90
N THR A 10 7.61 26.98 -13.05
CA THR A 10 8.02 27.87 -11.96
C THR A 10 9.47 28.29 -12.18
N LYS A 11 9.71 29.58 -12.07
CA LYS A 11 11.08 30.14 -12.05
C LYS A 11 11.18 31.15 -10.93
N THR A 12 12.23 31.04 -10.12
CA THR A 12 12.55 32.03 -9.12
C THR A 12 13.30 33.19 -9.79
N VAL A 13 12.73 34.38 -9.68
CA VAL A 13 13.36 35.61 -10.15
C VAL A 13 13.76 36.41 -8.91
N THR A 14 15.05 36.71 -8.78
CA THR A 14 15.56 37.59 -7.71
C THR A 14 15.40 39.03 -8.14
N VAL A 15 14.61 39.79 -7.38
CA VAL A 15 14.47 41.25 -7.56
C VAL A 15 15.51 41.95 -6.70
N GLN A 16 16.32 42.83 -7.28
CA GLN A 16 17.28 43.61 -6.52
C GLN A 16 16.56 44.60 -5.56
N GLU A 17 17.18 44.83 -4.41
CA GLU A 17 16.64 45.72 -3.39
C GLU A 17 16.36 47.12 -3.99
N GLY A 18 15.18 47.65 -3.69
CA GLY A 18 14.72 48.95 -4.19
C GLY A 18 14.08 48.93 -5.60
N ARG A 19 13.88 47.74 -6.22
CA ARG A 19 13.17 47.60 -7.51
C ARG A 19 11.87 46.85 -7.32
N THR A 20 10.81 47.40 -7.93
CA THR A 20 9.48 46.76 -7.96
C THR A 20 9.22 46.28 -9.38
N LEU A 21 8.89 45.01 -9.56
CA LEU A 21 8.34 44.49 -10.79
C LEU A 21 6.82 44.72 -10.77
N ALA A 22 6.33 45.64 -11.60
CA ALA A 22 4.92 45.87 -11.77
C ALA A 22 4.48 45.37 -13.14
N PHE A 23 3.38 44.61 -13.16
CA PHE A 23 2.74 44.12 -14.39
C PHE A 23 1.46 44.88 -14.59
N ALA A 24 1.32 45.54 -15.73
CA ALA A 24 0.04 46.14 -16.16
C ALA A 24 -0.72 45.13 -17.04
N ALA A 25 -2.00 44.97 -16.81
CA ALA A 25 -2.85 44.13 -17.65
C ALA A 25 -2.83 44.69 -19.11
N GLY A 26 -2.38 43.86 -20.04
CA GLY A 26 -2.32 44.24 -21.47
C GLY A 26 -0.96 44.66 -21.99
N ASP A 27 0.07 44.74 -21.16
CA ASP A 27 1.42 45.11 -21.60
C ASP A 27 2.20 43.84 -22.00
N SER A 28 1.99 43.40 -23.25
CA SER A 28 2.63 42.21 -23.80
C SER A 28 4.05 42.43 -24.36
N SER A 29 4.51 43.66 -24.39
CA SER A 29 5.74 44.03 -25.15
C SER A 29 6.99 44.18 -24.31
N THR A 30 6.91 44.19 -23.00
CA THR A 30 8.03 44.57 -22.13
C THR A 30 8.54 43.51 -21.19
N PHE A 31 7.96 42.30 -21.21
CA PHE A 31 8.37 41.25 -20.27
C PHE A 31 8.55 39.90 -20.96
N ALA A 32 9.79 39.60 -21.34
CA ALA A 32 10.19 38.24 -21.70
C ALA A 32 10.87 37.58 -20.51
N VAL A 33 10.26 36.53 -19.93
CA VAL A 33 10.94 35.64 -18.99
C VAL A 33 11.59 34.54 -19.79
N ASP A 34 12.90 34.43 -19.67
CA ASP A 34 13.59 33.27 -20.16
C ASP A 34 13.23 32.07 -19.32
N MET A 35 12.48 31.13 -19.92
CA MET A 35 11.98 29.93 -19.28
C MET A 35 12.80 28.68 -19.61
N THR A 36 13.97 28.84 -20.26
CA THR A 36 14.78 27.70 -20.72
C THR A 36 15.26 26.80 -19.57
N ASP A 37 15.39 27.35 -18.36
CA ASP A 37 15.76 26.63 -17.14
C ASP A 37 14.59 26.52 -16.13
N ALA A 38 13.37 26.86 -16.55
CA ALA A 38 12.21 26.69 -15.69
C ALA A 38 11.91 25.20 -15.50
N ALA A 39 11.81 24.78 -14.25
CA ALA A 39 11.37 23.43 -13.95
C ALA A 39 9.92 23.24 -14.38
N GLU A 40 9.66 22.21 -15.17
CA GLU A 40 8.29 21.78 -15.44
C GLU A 40 7.70 21.22 -14.14
N GLU A 41 6.68 21.86 -13.62
CA GLU A 41 5.92 21.32 -12.50
C GLU A 41 4.90 20.33 -13.10
N THR A 42 5.31 19.07 -13.23
CA THR A 42 4.38 18.00 -13.57
C THR A 42 3.44 17.83 -12.39
N THR A 43 2.15 18.09 -12.58
CA THR A 43 1.14 17.62 -11.65
C THR A 43 1.14 16.11 -11.74
N GLU A 44 1.83 15.48 -10.79
CA GLU A 44 1.82 14.03 -10.66
C GLU A 44 0.36 13.57 -10.51
N THR A 45 -0.15 12.90 -11.53
CA THR A 45 -1.48 12.29 -11.44
C THR A 45 -1.30 10.98 -10.70
N LEU A 46 -1.80 10.92 -9.48
CA LEU A 46 -1.84 9.68 -8.73
C LEU A 46 -2.80 8.71 -9.42
N SER A 47 -2.29 7.56 -9.83
CA SER A 47 -3.07 6.46 -10.41
C SER A 47 -2.30 5.16 -10.23
N GLY A 48 -3.00 4.10 -9.84
CA GLY A 48 -2.42 2.77 -9.62
C GLY A 48 -2.59 2.29 -8.19
N ASP A 49 -1.85 1.24 -7.85
CA ASP A 49 -1.96 0.54 -6.59
C ASP A 49 -0.97 1.06 -5.56
N TYR A 50 -1.48 1.33 -4.36
CA TYR A 50 -0.72 1.90 -3.25
C TYR A 50 -1.07 1.24 -1.93
N VAL A 51 -0.09 1.19 -1.02
CA VAL A 51 -0.35 1.03 0.40
C VAL A 51 -0.41 2.41 1.03
N ILE A 52 -1.53 2.72 1.69
CA ILE A 52 -1.75 3.98 2.38
C ILE A 52 -1.26 3.83 3.81
N THR A 53 -0.27 4.63 4.20
CA THR A 53 0.38 4.47 5.50
C THR A 53 0.40 5.75 6.32
N ALA A 54 0.50 5.58 7.63
CA ALA A 54 0.74 6.64 8.61
C ALA A 54 1.83 6.19 9.59
N THR A 55 2.80 7.06 9.88
CA THR A 55 3.85 6.77 10.85
C THR A 55 3.59 7.51 12.15
N GLN A 56 3.63 6.80 13.27
CA GLN A 56 3.47 7.33 14.61
C GLN A 56 4.57 6.74 15.50
N SER A 57 5.37 7.60 16.14
CA SER A 57 6.43 7.17 17.07
C SER A 57 7.27 6.00 16.53
N GLU A 58 7.80 6.15 15.30
CA GLU A 58 8.65 5.17 14.60
C GLU A 58 7.90 3.90 14.10
N THR A 59 6.63 3.73 14.43
CA THR A 59 5.81 2.62 13.92
C THR A 59 5.02 3.06 12.70
N THR A 60 5.14 2.31 11.60
CA THR A 60 4.37 2.54 10.39
C THR A 60 3.18 1.59 10.34
N TYR A 61 2.01 2.19 10.17
CA TYR A 61 0.74 1.49 10.05
C TYR A 61 0.21 1.62 8.62
N ALA A 62 -0.09 0.50 7.99
CA ALA A 62 -0.83 0.45 6.74
C ALA A 62 -2.34 0.40 7.01
N MET A 63 -3.12 1.04 6.14
CA MET A 63 -4.57 0.96 6.17
C MET A 63 -5.04 -0.31 5.47
N SER A 64 -5.70 -1.20 6.20
CA SER A 64 -6.36 -2.38 5.65
C SER A 64 -7.81 -2.07 5.27
N SER A 65 -8.38 -2.80 4.30
CA SER A 65 -9.81 -2.72 3.98
C SER A 65 -10.71 -3.45 4.98
N LEU A 66 -10.12 -4.12 5.96
CA LEU A 66 -10.88 -4.80 7.02
C LEU A 66 -11.47 -3.79 8.00
N ASP A 67 -12.74 -4.00 8.36
CA ASP A 67 -13.43 -3.16 9.32
C ASP A 67 -12.93 -3.42 10.76
N GLU A 68 -12.71 -2.33 11.48
CA GLU A 68 -12.49 -2.32 12.92
C GLU A 68 -13.55 -1.41 13.59
N GLY A 69 -14.75 -1.95 13.74
CA GLY A 69 -15.92 -1.20 14.17
C GLY A 69 -16.38 -0.22 13.09
N SER A 70 -16.25 1.09 13.33
CA SER A 70 -16.58 2.12 12.34
C SER A 70 -15.35 2.67 11.61
N ARG A 71 -14.23 1.97 11.63
CA ARG A 71 -12.94 2.41 11.07
C ARG A 71 -12.30 1.26 10.30
N LEU A 72 -11.30 1.58 9.50
CA LEU A 72 -10.49 0.59 8.82
C LEU A 72 -9.28 0.20 9.68
N ALA A 73 -8.99 -1.09 9.73
CA ALA A 73 -7.98 -1.65 10.62
C ALA A 73 -6.56 -1.16 10.28
N PRO A 74 -5.73 -0.87 11.28
CA PRO A 74 -4.31 -0.58 11.09
C PRO A 74 -3.51 -1.87 11.16
N VAL A 75 -2.61 -2.07 10.22
CA VAL A 75 -1.65 -3.18 10.20
C VAL A 75 -0.24 -2.62 10.33
N VAL A 76 0.54 -3.11 11.28
CA VAL A 76 1.94 -2.71 11.43
C VAL A 76 2.76 -3.31 10.30
N ILE A 77 3.53 -2.47 9.61
CA ILE A 77 4.40 -2.90 8.52
C ILE A 77 5.82 -2.33 8.67
N THR A 78 6.79 -2.99 8.02
CA THR A 78 8.10 -2.42 7.71
C THR A 78 8.03 -1.89 6.28
N PRO A 79 8.06 -0.57 6.06
CA PRO A 79 7.86 0.00 4.72
C PRO A 79 9.03 -0.34 3.78
N SER A 80 8.70 -0.61 2.52
CA SER A 80 9.65 -0.71 1.39
C SER A 80 9.05 0.01 0.19
N ASN A 81 9.84 0.32 -0.83
CA ASN A 81 9.36 0.99 -2.02
C ASN A 81 9.89 0.30 -3.29
N PRO A 82 9.06 -0.40 -4.08
CA PRO A 82 7.62 -0.66 -3.84
C PRO A 82 7.40 -1.57 -2.62
N TYR A 83 6.19 -1.52 -2.05
CA TYR A 83 5.77 -2.45 -1.00
C TYR A 83 5.20 -3.72 -1.63
N LYS A 84 5.87 -4.85 -1.40
CA LYS A 84 5.44 -6.16 -1.91
C LYS A 84 4.64 -6.89 -0.84
N THR A 85 3.44 -7.32 -1.18
CA THR A 85 2.57 -8.02 -0.23
C THR A 85 1.66 -9.03 -0.92
N GLY A 86 1.40 -10.15 -0.24
CA GLY A 86 0.35 -11.09 -0.60
C GLY A 86 -0.99 -10.80 0.09
N ASP A 87 -1.03 -9.77 0.93
CA ASP A 87 -2.26 -9.33 1.59
C ASP A 87 -2.96 -8.27 0.75
N GLU A 88 -3.96 -8.69 0.00
CA GLU A 88 -4.76 -7.81 -0.86
C GLU A 88 -5.48 -6.72 -0.07
N THR A 89 -5.78 -6.95 1.22
CA THR A 89 -6.51 -5.98 2.04
C THR A 89 -5.73 -4.67 2.27
N LEU A 90 -4.41 -4.69 2.06
CA LEU A 90 -3.53 -3.53 2.20
C LEU A 90 -3.39 -2.72 0.91
N ILE A 91 -3.83 -3.27 -0.24
CA ILE A 91 -3.64 -2.66 -1.56
C ILE A 91 -4.87 -1.84 -1.94
N TRP A 92 -4.66 -0.57 -2.17
CA TRP A 92 -5.68 0.38 -2.56
C TRP A 92 -5.39 0.94 -3.94
N THR A 93 -6.34 0.80 -4.85
CA THR A 93 -6.25 1.40 -6.19
C THR A 93 -6.74 2.85 -6.14
N ILE A 94 -5.86 3.78 -6.47
CA ILE A 94 -6.19 5.20 -6.61
C ILE A 94 -6.50 5.46 -8.09
N THR A 95 -7.66 6.04 -8.35
CA THR A 95 -8.11 6.38 -9.70
C THR A 95 -8.53 7.84 -9.77
N LYS A 96 -8.03 8.56 -10.78
CA LYS A 96 -8.45 9.96 -11.05
C LYS A 96 -9.88 9.97 -11.57
N SER A 97 -10.72 10.82 -11.00
CA SER A 97 -12.12 11.04 -11.38
C SER A 97 -12.38 12.54 -11.51
N GLY A 98 -12.29 13.07 -12.72
CA GLY A 98 -12.36 14.52 -12.95
C GLY A 98 -11.25 15.26 -12.20
N ASP A 99 -11.63 16.21 -11.33
CA ASP A 99 -10.69 16.92 -10.44
C ASP A 99 -10.43 16.18 -9.12
N ASN A 100 -11.20 15.13 -8.84
CA ASN A 100 -11.14 14.33 -7.64
C ASN A 100 -10.49 12.97 -7.88
N TYR A 101 -10.53 12.12 -6.86
CA TYR A 101 -10.05 10.75 -6.88
C TYR A 101 -11.08 9.82 -6.26
N THR A 102 -11.05 8.57 -6.68
CA THR A 102 -11.63 7.45 -5.93
C THR A 102 -10.51 6.55 -5.43
N ILE A 103 -10.70 5.93 -4.27
CA ILE A 103 -9.78 4.95 -3.70
C ILE A 103 -10.57 3.68 -3.48
N SER A 104 -10.15 2.57 -4.05
CA SER A 104 -10.89 1.31 -3.97
C SER A 104 -9.99 0.12 -3.68
N GLN A 105 -10.59 -0.93 -3.17
CA GLN A 105 -10.03 -2.27 -3.07
C GLN A 105 -11.04 -3.23 -3.73
N GLY A 106 -10.66 -3.74 -4.91
CA GLY A 106 -11.61 -4.45 -5.76
C GLY A 106 -12.79 -3.57 -6.15
N GLU A 107 -14.01 -4.04 -5.90
CA GLU A 107 -15.26 -3.32 -6.20
C GLU A 107 -15.72 -2.39 -5.06
N ASN A 108 -14.97 -2.33 -3.95
CA ASN A 108 -15.35 -1.54 -2.78
C ASN A 108 -14.51 -0.26 -2.69
N TYR A 109 -15.18 0.87 -2.55
CA TYR A 109 -14.57 2.20 -2.47
C TYR A 109 -14.46 2.65 -1.03
N LEU A 110 -13.31 3.22 -0.67
CA LEU A 110 -13.14 3.95 0.58
C LEU A 110 -14.17 5.07 0.66
N SER A 111 -14.95 5.10 1.74
CA SER A 111 -16.01 6.07 1.92
C SER A 111 -16.09 6.60 3.36
N TRP A 112 -16.71 7.77 3.49
CA TRP A 112 -17.08 8.35 4.78
C TRP A 112 -18.61 8.50 4.85
N GLU A 113 -19.21 8.03 5.93
CA GLU A 113 -20.64 8.13 6.14
C GLU A 113 -20.98 9.19 7.19
N SER A 114 -20.43 9.06 8.39
CA SER A 114 -20.73 9.95 9.50
C SER A 114 -19.62 9.92 10.57
N GLY A 115 -19.59 10.92 11.42
CA GLY A 115 -18.69 10.98 12.57
C GLY A 115 -17.22 10.85 12.13
N ASN A 116 -16.51 9.94 12.74
CA ASN A 116 -15.11 9.60 12.40
C ASN A 116 -15.00 8.27 11.66
N SER A 117 -16.06 7.84 10.96
CA SER A 117 -16.02 6.58 10.23
C SER A 117 -15.05 6.62 9.04
N ALA A 118 -14.53 5.47 8.69
CA ALA A 118 -14.03 5.12 7.38
C ALA A 118 -14.48 3.69 7.11
N THR A 119 -15.19 3.51 6.03
CA THR A 119 -15.79 2.23 5.63
C THR A 119 -15.55 1.99 4.16
N THR A 120 -15.93 0.82 3.67
CA THR A 120 -15.95 0.52 2.25
C THR A 120 -17.40 0.43 1.76
N SER A 121 -17.64 0.86 0.52
CA SER A 121 -18.94 0.88 -0.13
C SER A 121 -18.82 0.50 -1.60
N THR A 122 -19.81 -0.15 -2.16
CA THR A 122 -19.87 -0.43 -3.61
C THR A 122 -20.19 0.83 -4.45
N THR A 123 -20.58 1.93 -3.80
CA THR A 123 -20.82 3.21 -4.46
C THR A 123 -19.53 4.04 -4.46
N PRO A 124 -19.05 4.53 -5.61
CA PRO A 124 -17.89 5.39 -5.67
C PRO A 124 -18.04 6.63 -4.78
N TYR A 125 -16.97 6.93 -4.02
CA TYR A 125 -16.91 8.10 -3.14
C TYR A 125 -15.75 9.01 -3.55
N GLU A 126 -16.05 10.28 -3.79
CA GLU A 126 -15.04 11.22 -4.26
C GLU A 126 -14.21 11.81 -3.13
N LEU A 127 -12.91 11.82 -3.37
CA LEU A 127 -11.89 12.28 -2.44
C LEU A 127 -10.98 13.31 -3.11
N VAL A 128 -10.52 14.27 -2.34
CA VAL A 128 -9.46 15.21 -2.74
C VAL A 128 -8.16 14.74 -2.15
N ILE A 129 -7.13 14.53 -2.98
CA ILE A 129 -5.79 14.17 -2.55
C ILE A 129 -4.86 15.35 -2.80
N THR A 130 -4.25 15.87 -1.73
CA THR A 130 -3.32 16.99 -1.78
C THR A 130 -1.95 16.56 -1.31
N LYS A 131 -0.92 16.79 -2.15
CA LYS A 131 0.49 16.51 -1.81
C LYS A 131 1.07 17.61 -0.95
N ASN A 132 1.67 17.27 0.19
CA ASN A 132 2.52 18.16 0.96
C ASN A 132 3.91 18.16 0.34
N LYS A 133 4.24 19.23 -0.39
CA LYS A 133 5.49 19.31 -1.18
C LYS A 133 6.76 19.27 -0.32
N SER A 134 6.72 19.75 0.92
CA SER A 134 7.89 19.80 1.79
C SER A 134 8.21 18.46 2.45
N GLU A 135 7.21 17.58 2.61
CA GLU A 135 7.36 16.32 3.36
C GLU A 135 7.17 15.08 2.50
N GLY A 136 6.70 15.23 1.25
CA GLY A 136 6.40 14.11 0.37
C GLY A 136 5.19 13.27 0.82
N THR A 137 4.42 13.78 1.79
CA THR A 137 3.21 13.15 2.32
C THR A 137 1.96 13.67 1.59
N TYR A 138 0.82 13.05 1.89
CA TYR A 138 -0.45 13.36 1.26
C TYR A 138 -1.54 13.53 2.32
N GLN A 139 -2.46 14.45 2.06
CA GLN A 139 -3.72 14.53 2.78
C GLN A 139 -4.86 14.09 1.87
N ILE A 140 -5.73 13.24 2.40
CA ILE A 140 -6.88 12.68 1.70
C ILE A 140 -8.13 13.17 2.41
N ALA A 141 -8.93 13.98 1.74
CA ALA A 141 -10.13 14.56 2.31
C ALA A 141 -11.38 14.15 1.54
N SER A 142 -12.52 14.15 2.21
CA SER A 142 -13.81 14.03 1.54
C SER A 142 -14.05 15.22 0.60
N ALA A 143 -14.39 14.99 -0.66
CA ALA A 143 -14.71 16.06 -1.61
C ALA A 143 -15.98 16.80 -1.18
N ALA A 144 -16.99 16.10 -0.69
CA ALA A 144 -18.25 16.68 -0.22
C ALA A 144 -18.12 17.43 1.11
N THR A 145 -17.15 17.04 1.96
CA THR A 145 -16.93 17.64 3.28
C THR A 145 -15.44 17.77 3.55
N PRO A 146 -14.75 18.80 3.01
CA PRO A 146 -13.28 18.91 3.05
C PRO A 146 -12.66 18.99 4.43
N SER A 147 -13.44 19.31 5.47
CA SER A 147 -12.97 19.24 6.86
C SER A 147 -12.78 17.82 7.39
N ARG A 148 -13.32 16.81 6.68
CA ARG A 148 -13.15 15.40 6.99
C ARG A 148 -11.94 14.85 6.25
N ILE A 149 -10.86 14.64 6.99
CA ILE A 149 -9.55 14.22 6.48
C ILE A 149 -9.27 12.81 6.98
N LEU A 150 -8.91 11.92 6.07
CA LEU A 150 -8.48 10.57 6.41
C LEU A 150 -7.22 10.65 7.27
N ALA A 151 -7.21 9.94 8.37
CA ALA A 151 -6.10 9.94 9.31
C ALA A 151 -6.04 8.65 10.11
N LYS A 152 -4.85 8.24 10.54
CA LYS A 152 -4.67 7.23 11.58
C LYS A 152 -4.95 7.90 12.95
N ASN A 153 -5.76 7.25 13.77
CA ASN A 153 -5.98 7.71 15.14
C ASN A 153 -4.66 7.69 15.93
N THR A 154 -4.47 8.69 16.79
CA THR A 154 -3.27 8.78 17.63
C THR A 154 -3.16 7.67 18.67
N GLN A 155 -4.28 7.07 19.07
CA GLN A 155 -4.26 5.86 19.89
C GLN A 155 -3.92 4.66 19.00
N ALA A 156 -2.93 3.87 19.43
CA ALA A 156 -2.42 2.75 18.63
C ALA A 156 -3.50 1.71 18.27
N THR A 157 -4.45 1.49 19.17
CA THR A 157 -5.54 0.51 19.01
C THR A 157 -6.64 0.93 18.05
N TYR A 158 -6.75 2.22 17.68
CA TYR A 158 -7.78 2.67 16.74
C TYR A 158 -7.24 2.83 15.33
N GLY A 159 -8.05 2.40 14.36
CA GLY A 159 -7.74 2.40 12.95
C GLY A 159 -7.79 3.77 12.25
N PHE A 160 -7.88 3.69 10.95
CA PHE A 160 -8.04 4.85 10.07
C PHE A 160 -9.49 5.30 10.02
N GLY A 161 -9.70 6.60 9.98
CA GLY A 161 -11.01 7.22 9.91
C GLY A 161 -10.92 8.63 9.35
N PHE A 162 -12.06 9.28 9.11
CA PHE A 162 -12.14 10.66 8.67
C PHE A 162 -12.35 11.59 9.87
N TYR A 163 -11.34 12.38 10.19
CA TYR A 163 -11.31 13.23 11.39
C TYR A 163 -11.29 14.71 11.05
N THR A 164 -11.81 15.54 11.98
CA THR A 164 -11.65 16.99 11.95
C THR A 164 -10.58 17.49 12.89
N GLY A 165 -10.22 16.71 13.91
CA GLY A 165 -9.27 17.06 14.98
C GLY A 165 -7.81 16.75 14.67
N SER A 166 -6.98 16.77 15.73
CA SER A 166 -5.55 16.49 15.66
C SER A 166 -5.30 14.98 15.65
N GLN A 167 -5.14 14.42 14.47
CA GLN A 167 -4.77 13.03 14.21
C GLN A 167 -3.59 13.01 13.23
N THR A 168 -2.99 11.85 12.98
CA THR A 168 -1.95 11.72 11.95
C THR A 168 -2.59 11.76 10.56
N LYS A 169 -2.61 12.96 9.97
CA LYS A 169 -3.26 13.25 8.67
C LYS A 169 -2.29 13.21 7.50
N ASP A 170 -1.00 13.30 7.78
CA ASP A 170 0.04 13.23 6.77
C ASP A 170 0.31 11.76 6.48
N LEU A 171 -0.22 11.30 5.35
CA LEU A 171 -0.18 9.92 4.92
C LEU A 171 0.92 9.75 3.86
N THR A 172 1.55 8.59 3.86
CA THR A 172 2.46 8.21 2.78
C THR A 172 1.76 7.22 1.86
N LEU A 173 1.85 7.47 0.55
CA LEU A 173 1.37 6.57 -0.49
C LEU A 173 2.57 5.81 -1.05
N ILE A 174 2.68 4.54 -0.71
CA ILE A 174 3.78 3.68 -1.17
C ILE A 174 3.26 2.85 -2.34
N PRO A 175 3.86 2.90 -3.55
CA PRO A 175 3.49 2.01 -4.63
C PRO A 175 3.44 0.56 -4.18
N ALA A 176 2.36 -0.15 -4.49
CA ALA A 176 2.14 -1.52 -4.07
C ALA A 176 2.35 -2.50 -5.22
N GLU A 177 2.90 -3.67 -4.91
CA GLU A 177 3.02 -4.79 -5.81
C GLU A 177 2.41 -6.03 -5.14
N TYR A 178 1.35 -6.56 -5.73
CA TYR A 178 0.77 -7.81 -5.26
C TYR A 178 1.68 -8.98 -5.63
N VAL A 179 2.06 -9.77 -4.65
CA VAL A 179 2.85 -10.99 -4.83
C VAL A 179 2.03 -12.18 -4.34
N LYS A 180 1.77 -13.12 -5.23
CA LYS A 180 1.13 -14.36 -4.80
C LYS A 180 2.02 -15.09 -3.82
N LEU A 181 1.47 -15.40 -2.65
CA LEU A 181 2.19 -16.19 -1.66
C LEU A 181 2.43 -17.61 -2.15
N PRO A 182 3.55 -18.22 -1.80
CA PRO A 182 3.78 -19.64 -2.04
C PRO A 182 2.70 -20.49 -1.35
N GLU A 183 2.21 -21.49 -2.07
CA GLU A 183 1.23 -22.46 -1.56
C GLU A 183 1.82 -23.86 -1.73
N ILE A 184 1.84 -24.63 -0.65
CA ILE A 184 2.24 -26.02 -0.67
C ILE A 184 1.03 -26.88 -0.30
N THR A 185 0.68 -27.82 -1.15
CA THR A 185 -0.38 -28.80 -0.85
C THR A 185 0.21 -30.20 -0.85
N LEU A 186 -0.06 -30.95 0.21
CA LEU A 186 0.30 -32.37 0.36
C LEU A 186 -0.97 -33.21 0.15
N ASP A 187 -0.86 -34.31 -0.62
CA ASP A 187 -1.95 -35.25 -0.81
C ASP A 187 -1.41 -36.70 -0.75
N PRO A 188 -1.72 -37.49 0.31
CA PRO A 188 -2.57 -37.10 1.44
C PRO A 188 -1.88 -36.11 2.40
N SER A 189 -2.68 -35.28 3.07
CA SER A 189 -2.17 -34.37 4.12
C SER A 189 -1.79 -35.10 5.41
N THR A 190 -2.18 -36.39 5.51
CA THR A 190 -1.83 -37.29 6.62
C THR A 190 -1.48 -38.65 6.06
N LEU A 191 -0.36 -39.24 6.51
CA LEU A 191 0.04 -40.59 6.19
C LEU A 191 0.03 -41.42 7.48
N THR A 192 -0.64 -42.59 7.44
CA THR A 192 -0.63 -43.54 8.57
C THR A 192 0.24 -44.73 8.20
N LEU A 193 1.29 -44.95 8.97
CA LEU A 193 2.21 -46.06 8.80
C LEU A 193 1.99 -47.13 9.86
N SER A 194 2.20 -48.38 9.50
CA SER A 194 2.22 -49.50 10.47
C SER A 194 3.59 -49.59 11.16
N TYR A 195 3.61 -50.02 12.41
CA TYR A 195 4.82 -50.11 13.22
C TYR A 195 5.99 -50.87 12.55
N ASN A 196 5.70 -51.85 11.70
CA ASN A 196 6.72 -52.66 10.99
C ASN A 196 6.75 -52.34 9.47
N ASP A 197 6.30 -51.13 9.10
CA ASP A 197 6.37 -50.72 7.72
C ASP A 197 7.81 -50.39 7.32
N THR A 198 8.33 -51.07 6.33
CA THR A 198 9.69 -50.89 5.80
C THR A 198 9.68 -50.40 4.36
N GLU A 199 8.48 -50.10 3.83
CA GLU A 199 8.33 -49.59 2.46
C GLU A 199 8.58 -48.09 2.41
N THR A 200 9.10 -47.61 1.28
CA THR A 200 9.21 -46.19 1.02
C THR A 200 7.84 -45.63 0.61
N HIS A 201 7.37 -44.65 1.34
CA HIS A 201 6.13 -43.95 1.05
C HIS A 201 6.41 -42.59 0.45
N TYR A 202 5.61 -42.22 -0.55
CA TYR A 202 5.73 -40.95 -1.23
C TYR A 202 4.50 -40.09 -0.95
N ILE A 203 4.73 -38.84 -0.63
CA ILE A 203 3.64 -37.86 -0.49
C ILE A 203 3.75 -36.89 -1.67
N PRO A 204 2.77 -36.91 -2.60
CA PRO A 204 2.71 -35.93 -3.65
C PRO A 204 2.63 -34.50 -3.11
N VAL A 205 3.43 -33.61 -3.71
CA VAL A 205 3.50 -32.19 -3.33
C VAL A 205 3.09 -31.35 -4.53
N THR A 206 2.13 -30.48 -4.33
CA THR A 206 1.78 -29.46 -5.31
C THR A 206 2.28 -28.11 -4.83
N LEU A 207 3.14 -27.48 -5.62
CA LEU A 207 3.66 -26.13 -5.38
C LEU A 207 2.93 -25.16 -6.31
N LYS A 208 2.51 -24.03 -5.75
CA LYS A 208 2.06 -22.87 -6.50
C LYS A 208 2.82 -21.63 -6.04
N ASN A 209 3.18 -20.78 -6.98
CA ASN A 209 3.88 -19.51 -6.74
C ASN A 209 5.21 -19.67 -5.97
N ALA A 210 5.86 -20.83 -6.08
CA ALA A 210 7.16 -21.12 -5.46
C ALA A 210 8.04 -21.89 -6.43
N GLU A 211 9.35 -21.71 -6.31
CA GLU A 211 10.33 -22.53 -7.00
C GLU A 211 10.63 -23.79 -6.16
N THR A 212 11.00 -24.90 -6.83
CA THR A 212 11.28 -26.16 -6.12
C THR A 212 12.43 -26.07 -5.10
N GLN A 213 13.37 -25.16 -5.34
CA GLN A 213 14.49 -24.91 -4.43
C GLN A 213 14.12 -24.20 -3.12
N ASP A 214 12.90 -23.63 -3.06
CA ASP A 214 12.41 -22.91 -1.88
C ASP A 214 11.74 -23.86 -0.87
N VAL A 215 11.67 -25.16 -1.19
CA VAL A 215 11.03 -26.16 -0.33
C VAL A 215 12.07 -26.85 0.54
N SER A 216 11.84 -26.80 1.84
CA SER A 216 12.57 -27.60 2.83
C SER A 216 11.60 -28.50 3.59
N VAL A 217 12.07 -29.67 4.00
CA VAL A 217 11.28 -30.66 4.74
C VAL A 217 11.90 -30.86 6.11
N ALA A 218 11.06 -30.82 7.14
CA ALA A 218 11.45 -31.18 8.49
C ALA A 218 10.31 -31.99 9.13
N ILE A 219 10.68 -33.00 9.94
CA ILE A 219 9.74 -33.79 10.73
C ILE A 219 9.93 -33.43 12.21
N TYR A 220 8.83 -33.26 12.91
CA TYR A 220 8.81 -32.97 14.33
C TYR A 220 7.92 -33.97 15.07
N ASP A 221 8.33 -34.36 16.29
CA ASP A 221 7.51 -35.16 17.18
C ASP A 221 6.48 -34.26 17.90
N GLY A 222 5.39 -34.00 17.23
CA GLY A 222 4.19 -33.37 17.79
C GLY A 222 4.22 -31.87 17.98
N THR A 223 5.38 -31.22 18.17
CA THR A 223 5.51 -29.77 18.40
C THR A 223 6.65 -29.21 17.58
N GLU A 224 6.38 -28.10 16.89
CA GLU A 224 7.37 -27.37 16.10
C GLU A 224 8.64 -27.05 16.93
N GLY A 225 9.80 -27.43 16.42
CA GLY A 225 11.10 -27.20 17.09
C GLY A 225 11.56 -28.32 18.01
N THR A 226 10.86 -29.46 18.11
CA THR A 226 11.35 -30.67 18.78
C THR A 226 12.24 -31.47 17.83
N GLU A 227 13.07 -32.37 18.40
CA GLU A 227 13.97 -33.20 17.60
C GLU A 227 13.20 -34.17 16.71
N GLN A 228 13.78 -34.50 15.55
CA GLN A 228 13.23 -35.50 14.64
C GLN A 228 13.21 -36.87 15.35
N PRO A 229 12.09 -37.62 15.24
CA PRO A 229 12.02 -38.96 15.84
C PRO A 229 13.06 -39.91 15.25
N ASP A 230 13.77 -40.64 16.11
CA ASP A 230 14.85 -41.59 15.70
C ASP A 230 14.34 -42.74 14.80
N TRP A 231 13.07 -43.01 14.79
CA TRP A 231 12.43 -44.11 14.06
C TRP A 231 11.89 -43.71 12.67
N ILE A 232 12.00 -42.44 12.30
CA ILE A 232 11.62 -41.94 10.98
C ILE A 232 12.81 -41.23 10.32
N THR A 233 13.05 -41.53 9.07
CA THR A 233 13.97 -40.78 8.21
C THR A 233 13.19 -40.18 7.06
N THR A 234 13.45 -38.91 6.74
CA THR A 234 12.93 -38.26 5.54
C THR A 234 13.99 -38.23 4.47
N GLY A 235 13.57 -38.44 3.24
CA GLY A 235 14.34 -38.04 2.09
C GLY A 235 14.16 -36.51 1.81
N ASP A 236 14.86 -36.06 0.80
CA ASP A 236 14.73 -34.70 0.31
C ASP A 236 13.48 -34.54 -0.57
N TYR A 237 13.01 -33.30 -0.69
CA TYR A 237 11.98 -33.01 -1.68
C TYR A 237 12.52 -33.20 -3.10
N ASN A 238 11.93 -34.15 -3.83
CA ASN A 238 12.25 -34.39 -5.23
C ASN A 238 11.45 -33.48 -6.15
N GLY A 239 12.01 -32.31 -6.50
CA GLY A 239 11.35 -31.34 -7.37
C GLY A 239 11.07 -31.80 -8.79
N GLY A 240 11.81 -32.83 -9.27
CA GLY A 240 11.56 -33.42 -10.60
C GLY A 240 10.31 -34.29 -10.65
N GLU A 241 9.92 -34.88 -9.53
CA GLU A 241 8.76 -35.75 -9.40
C GLU A 241 7.63 -35.16 -8.54
N ASN A 242 7.85 -33.95 -7.98
CA ASN A 242 6.91 -33.26 -7.10
C ASN A 242 6.42 -34.12 -5.94
N ARG A 243 7.36 -34.76 -5.22
CA ARG A 243 7.05 -35.62 -4.08
C ARG A 243 8.10 -35.49 -2.97
N LEU A 244 7.69 -35.79 -1.74
CA LEU A 244 8.57 -36.06 -0.60
C LEU A 244 8.92 -37.55 -0.57
N GLU A 245 10.17 -37.87 -0.27
CA GLU A 245 10.67 -39.23 -0.09
C GLU A 245 10.97 -39.52 1.39
#